data_3f872cfc1c6c0d180e69855fba1d4f62
#
_entry.id   3f872cfc1c6c0d180e69855fba1d4f62
#
_cell.length_a   1.000
_cell.length_b   1.000
_cell.length_c   1.000
_cell.angle_alpha   90.00
_cell.angle_beta   90.00
_cell.angle_gamma   90.00
#
_symmetry.space_group_name_H-M   'P 1'
#
loop_
_entity.id
_entity.type
_entity.pdbx_description
1 polymer ?
#
loop_
_entity_poly.entity_id
_entity_poly.type
_entity_poly.pdbx_seq_one_letter_code
_entity_poly.pdbx_strand_id
1 'polypeptide(L)'
;VVLAWPLGGGAELGEIMERGVLAVLDIVQSEMKGGGQLDIVCLTSGAFGPAGSESAGGERHPGQGMLWGMAPVVNMEMQDMKARVIDVDAGADGEILAAVLAQGMSGNLLSIRGGHVWEPRLSGARERREEKPRALVMEGKGLDALAWEELTRRAPGEGEVEVAVEASSLNFRDVMMAMGIYPGAVTAIGSDGAGRVT
;
A
#
# COMPACT_ATOMS: atom_id res chain seq x y z
N VAL A 1 -0.08 -20.53 8.34
CA VAL A 1 -0.32 -20.73 6.89
C VAL A 1 0.60 -19.80 6.13
N VAL A 2 1.30 -20.29 5.10
CA VAL A 2 2.11 -19.47 4.20
C VAL A 2 1.40 -19.40 2.85
N LEU A 3 1.05 -18.20 2.42
CA LEU A 3 0.48 -17.93 1.12
C LEU A 3 1.60 -17.34 0.23
N ALA A 4 2.16 -18.18 -0.63
CA ALA A 4 3.13 -17.77 -1.63
C ALA A 4 2.38 -17.38 -2.91
N TRP A 5 2.45 -16.14 -3.26
CA TRP A 5 1.91 -15.63 -4.52
C TRP A 5 2.78 -16.09 -5.69
N PRO A 6 2.23 -16.25 -6.90
CA PRO A 6 3.09 -16.37 -8.06
C PRO A 6 3.97 -15.13 -8.12
N LEU A 7 5.24 -15.32 -7.79
CA LEU A 7 6.27 -14.26 -7.73
C LEU A 7 6.69 -13.79 -9.14
N GLY A 8 5.92 -14.14 -10.17
CA GLY A 8 6.14 -13.76 -11.56
C GLY A 8 5.16 -12.68 -12.02
N GLY A 9 5.68 -11.67 -12.72
CA GLY A 9 4.88 -10.60 -13.29
C GLY A 9 3.87 -11.08 -14.32
N GLY A 10 2.80 -10.30 -14.51
CA GLY A 10 1.83 -10.51 -15.58
C GLY A 10 0.43 -10.91 -15.15
N ALA A 11 0.16 -11.11 -13.85
CA ALA A 11 -1.21 -11.34 -13.39
C ALA A 11 -2.04 -10.04 -13.48
N GLU A 12 -3.24 -10.14 -14.03
CA GLU A 12 -4.19 -9.02 -14.06
C GLU A 12 -4.62 -8.64 -12.65
N LEU A 13 -5.00 -7.37 -12.44
CA LEU A 13 -5.42 -6.84 -11.13
C LEU A 13 -6.52 -7.70 -10.49
N GLY A 14 -7.49 -8.18 -11.28
CA GLY A 14 -8.56 -9.06 -10.81
C GLY A 14 -8.02 -10.37 -10.22
N GLU A 15 -7.08 -11.01 -10.88
CA GLU A 15 -6.44 -12.24 -10.41
C GLU A 15 -5.64 -12.00 -9.11
N ILE A 16 -4.95 -10.86 -9.04
CA ILE A 16 -4.22 -10.46 -7.83
C ILE A 16 -5.19 -10.23 -6.66
N MET A 17 -6.34 -9.65 -6.92
CA MET A 17 -7.38 -9.47 -5.89
C MET A 17 -7.95 -10.81 -5.42
N GLU A 18 -8.36 -11.67 -6.33
CA GLU A 18 -8.99 -12.95 -5.99
C GLU A 18 -8.05 -13.86 -5.21
N ARG A 19 -6.84 -14.02 -5.70
CA ARG A 19 -5.84 -14.90 -5.06
C ARG A 19 -5.17 -14.27 -3.86
N GLY A 20 -5.28 -12.91 -3.65
CA GLY A 20 -4.68 -12.12 -2.63
C GLY A 20 -5.59 -11.76 -1.50
N VAL A 21 -6.05 -10.58 -1.61
CA VAL A 21 -6.82 -9.95 -0.56
C VAL A 21 -8.07 -10.78 -0.25
N LEU A 22 -8.78 -11.27 -1.27
CA LEU A 22 -9.99 -12.08 -1.07
C LEU A 22 -9.66 -13.44 -0.46
N ALA A 23 -8.58 -14.09 -0.91
CA ALA A 23 -8.17 -15.38 -0.32
C ALA A 23 -7.75 -15.22 1.16
N VAL A 24 -7.03 -14.16 1.51
CA VAL A 24 -6.71 -13.85 2.92
C VAL A 24 -7.97 -13.53 3.71
N LEU A 25 -8.89 -12.77 3.13
CA LEU A 25 -10.17 -12.43 3.77
C LEU A 25 -11.02 -13.69 4.04
N ASP A 26 -11.10 -14.61 3.09
CA ASP A 26 -11.81 -15.87 3.26
C ASP A 26 -11.22 -16.73 4.38
N ILE A 27 -9.89 -16.80 4.46
CA ILE A 27 -9.19 -17.49 5.55
C ILE A 27 -9.53 -16.85 6.90
N VAL A 28 -9.40 -15.53 7.00
CA VAL A 28 -9.69 -14.77 8.23
C VAL A 28 -11.14 -14.98 8.65
N GLN A 29 -12.09 -14.86 7.72
CA GLN A 29 -13.51 -15.07 8.01
C GLN A 29 -13.85 -16.51 8.41
N SER A 30 -13.16 -17.48 7.83
CA SER A 30 -13.32 -18.88 8.21
C SER A 30 -12.84 -19.15 9.62
N GLU A 31 -11.67 -18.65 9.99
CA GLU A 31 -11.10 -18.81 11.33
C GLU A 31 -11.88 -18.05 12.40
N MET A 32 -12.43 -16.87 12.08
CA MET A 32 -13.33 -16.16 12.98
C MET A 32 -14.54 -17.00 13.42
N LYS A 33 -15.06 -17.84 12.51
CA LYS A 33 -16.16 -18.75 12.82
C LYS A 33 -15.72 -19.98 13.63
N GLY A 34 -14.45 -20.38 13.48
CA GLY A 34 -13.87 -21.56 14.13
C GLY A 34 -13.24 -21.30 15.51
N GLY A 35 -12.94 -20.05 15.87
CA GLY A 35 -12.30 -19.68 17.14
C GLY A 35 -10.83 -20.12 17.23
N GLY A 36 -10.14 -20.25 16.09
CA GLY A 36 -8.75 -20.71 16.02
C GLY A 36 -7.74 -19.58 16.14
N GLN A 37 -6.53 -19.93 16.56
CA GLN A 37 -5.34 -19.09 16.43
C GLN A 37 -4.69 -19.33 15.08
N LEU A 38 -4.42 -18.28 14.32
CA LEU A 38 -3.83 -18.41 13.00
C LEU A 38 -2.76 -17.36 12.73
N ASP A 39 -1.58 -17.82 12.35
CA ASP A 39 -0.53 -16.98 11.78
C ASP A 39 -0.55 -17.10 10.25
N ILE A 40 -0.75 -15.99 9.56
CA ILE A 40 -0.75 -15.89 8.12
C ILE A 40 0.53 -15.18 7.68
N VAL A 41 1.25 -15.77 6.74
CA VAL A 41 2.37 -15.13 6.08
C VAL A 41 2.08 -15.03 4.59
N CYS A 42 2.02 -13.81 4.08
CA CYS A 42 1.87 -13.54 2.66
C CYS A 42 3.24 -13.20 2.07
N LEU A 43 3.63 -13.92 1.03
CA LEU A 43 4.83 -13.59 0.25
C LEU A 43 4.42 -12.78 -0.97
N THR A 44 5.06 -11.65 -1.19
CA THR A 44 4.89 -10.78 -2.36
C THR A 44 6.23 -10.55 -3.06
N SER A 45 6.21 -10.08 -4.28
CA SER A 45 7.41 -9.74 -5.03
C SER A 45 7.25 -8.39 -5.73
N GLY A 46 8.20 -7.48 -5.48
CA GLY A 46 8.19 -6.15 -6.10
C GLY A 46 7.04 -5.24 -5.65
N ALA A 47 6.31 -5.59 -4.58
CA ALA A 47 5.24 -4.76 -4.05
C ALA A 47 5.79 -3.56 -3.26
N PHE A 48 6.88 -3.77 -2.53
CA PHE A 48 7.48 -2.76 -1.68
C PHE A 48 9.00 -2.93 -1.59
N GLY A 49 9.71 -1.81 -1.48
CA GLY A 49 11.16 -1.82 -1.29
C GLY A 49 11.65 -0.48 -0.75
N PRO A 50 12.79 -0.45 -0.04
CA PRO A 50 13.39 0.78 0.46
C PRO A 50 13.70 1.73 -0.70
N ALA A 51 13.58 3.04 -0.46
CA ALA A 51 13.92 4.07 -1.43
C ALA A 51 15.40 3.90 -1.87
N GLY A 52 15.66 3.88 -3.16
CA GLY A 52 16.99 3.67 -3.72
C GLY A 52 17.40 2.20 -3.87
N SER A 53 16.64 1.24 -3.37
CA SER A 53 16.77 -0.16 -3.75
C SER A 53 16.01 -0.42 -5.05
N GLU A 54 16.40 0.24 -6.11
CA GLU A 54 16.00 -0.20 -7.43
C GLU A 54 16.67 -1.54 -7.63
N SER A 55 15.87 -2.60 -7.45
CA SER A 55 16.31 -3.94 -7.82
C SER A 55 16.78 -3.85 -9.26
N ALA A 56 18.03 -4.16 -9.52
CA ALA A 56 18.57 -4.17 -10.86
C ALA A 56 17.64 -5.03 -11.75
N GLY A 57 16.73 -4.39 -12.49
CA GLY A 57 15.81 -5.06 -13.41
C GLY A 57 14.54 -5.68 -12.79
N GLY A 58 14.21 -5.44 -11.53
CA GLY A 58 12.98 -5.98 -10.89
C GLY A 58 11.71 -5.25 -11.31
N GLU A 59 10.79 -5.97 -11.91
CA GLU A 59 9.45 -5.46 -12.23
C GLU A 59 8.69 -5.13 -10.95
N ARG A 60 8.03 -3.97 -10.91
CA ARG A 60 7.20 -3.57 -9.76
C ARG A 60 5.79 -4.09 -9.93
N HIS A 61 5.26 -4.69 -8.88
CA HIS A 61 3.90 -5.26 -8.86
C HIS A 61 3.03 -4.55 -7.81
N PRO A 62 2.58 -3.31 -8.08
CA PRO A 62 1.85 -2.49 -7.11
C PRO A 62 0.53 -3.14 -6.66
N GLY A 63 -0.09 -3.98 -7.48
CA GLY A 63 -1.28 -4.74 -7.10
C GLY A 63 -1.08 -5.64 -5.89
N GLN A 64 0.11 -6.21 -5.72
CA GLN A 64 0.44 -7.02 -4.54
C GLN A 64 0.58 -6.17 -3.26
N GLY A 65 0.74 -4.85 -3.41
CA GLY A 65 0.77 -3.90 -2.30
C GLY A 65 -0.52 -3.83 -1.48
N MET A 66 -1.64 -4.33 -2.01
CA MET A 66 -2.89 -4.43 -1.26
C MET A 66 -2.75 -5.28 0.01
N LEU A 67 -1.93 -6.33 -0.01
CA LEU A 67 -1.65 -7.17 1.16
C LEU A 67 -0.89 -6.41 2.24
N TRP A 68 -0.07 -5.43 1.86
CA TRP A 68 0.63 -4.54 2.81
C TRP A 68 -0.33 -3.67 3.60
N GLY A 69 -1.44 -3.25 2.98
CA GLY A 69 -2.52 -2.55 3.68
C GLY A 69 -3.37 -3.47 4.53
N MET A 70 -3.61 -4.70 4.10
CA MET A 70 -4.50 -5.64 4.78
C MET A 70 -3.88 -6.24 6.05
N ALA A 71 -2.61 -6.61 6.05
CA ALA A 71 -1.98 -7.26 7.19
C ALA A 71 -2.03 -6.44 8.50
N PRO A 72 -1.75 -5.13 8.50
CA PRO A 72 -1.94 -4.31 9.70
C PRO A 72 -3.39 -4.29 10.21
N VAL A 73 -4.38 -4.29 9.29
CA VAL A 73 -5.80 -4.30 9.67
C VAL A 73 -6.15 -5.61 10.36
N VAL A 74 -5.75 -6.76 9.80
CA VAL A 74 -5.94 -8.06 10.46
C VAL A 74 -5.32 -8.07 11.86
N ASN A 75 -4.11 -7.56 12.01
CA ASN A 75 -3.41 -7.50 13.30
C ASN A 75 -4.08 -6.55 14.32
N MET A 76 -4.79 -5.52 13.85
CA MET A 76 -5.51 -4.59 14.72
C MET A 76 -6.89 -5.12 15.13
N GLU A 77 -7.58 -5.77 14.20
CA GLU A 77 -8.97 -6.22 14.39
C GLU A 77 -9.04 -7.60 15.07
N MET A 78 -8.04 -8.48 14.85
CA MET A 78 -8.07 -9.87 15.26
C MET A 78 -7.01 -10.13 16.35
N GLN A 79 -7.44 -10.37 17.60
CA GLN A 79 -6.51 -10.60 18.71
C GLN A 79 -5.79 -11.95 18.63
N ASP A 80 -6.44 -12.95 18.06
CA ASP A 80 -5.95 -14.34 17.99
C ASP A 80 -5.32 -14.68 16.63
N MET A 81 -5.20 -13.69 15.73
CA MET A 81 -4.61 -13.87 14.42
C MET A 81 -3.43 -12.91 14.23
N LYS A 82 -2.43 -13.37 13.50
CA LYS A 82 -1.31 -12.54 13.07
C LYS A 82 -1.15 -12.65 11.57
N ALA A 83 -1.11 -11.50 10.90
CA ALA A 83 -0.80 -11.41 9.49
C ALA A 83 0.55 -10.72 9.29
N ARG A 84 1.39 -11.31 8.45
CA ARG A 84 2.69 -10.79 8.08
C ARG A 84 2.82 -10.78 6.57
N VAL A 85 3.43 -9.76 6.02
CA VAL A 85 3.79 -9.71 4.61
C VAL A 85 5.30 -9.62 4.48
N ILE A 86 5.85 -10.47 3.64
CA ILE A 86 7.29 -10.48 3.32
C ILE A 86 7.42 -10.30 1.82
N ASP A 87 7.96 -9.17 1.40
CA ASP A 87 8.21 -8.87 0.00
C ASP A 87 9.63 -9.29 -0.38
N VAL A 88 9.75 -10.08 -1.43
CA VAL A 88 11.03 -10.63 -1.89
C VAL A 88 11.33 -10.17 -3.31
N ASP A 89 12.59 -10.03 -3.67
CA ASP A 89 12.99 -9.86 -5.07
C ASP A 89 13.16 -11.20 -5.78
N ALA A 90 13.22 -11.18 -7.10
CA ALA A 90 13.30 -12.39 -7.93
C ALA A 90 14.58 -13.25 -7.68
N GLY A 91 15.56 -12.69 -7.00
CA GLY A 91 16.80 -13.36 -6.58
C GLY A 91 16.91 -13.54 -5.07
N ALA A 92 15.79 -13.50 -4.35
CA ALA A 92 15.81 -13.58 -2.90
C ALA A 92 16.49 -14.87 -2.43
N ASP A 93 17.41 -14.70 -1.49
CA ASP A 93 18.08 -15.82 -0.85
C ASP A 93 17.08 -16.62 0.00
N GLY A 94 16.85 -17.85 -0.41
CA GLY A 94 15.92 -18.75 0.29
C GLY A 94 16.34 -19.04 1.73
N GLU A 95 17.61 -18.97 2.05
CA GLU A 95 18.13 -19.15 3.42
C GLU A 95 17.70 -17.98 4.31
N ILE A 96 17.76 -16.74 3.80
CA ILE A 96 17.31 -15.57 4.54
C ILE A 96 15.80 -15.63 4.77
N LEU A 97 15.02 -15.98 3.74
CA LEU A 97 13.59 -16.15 3.88
C LEU A 97 13.25 -17.23 4.92
N ALA A 98 13.91 -18.37 4.85
CA ALA A 98 13.72 -19.45 5.82
C ALA A 98 14.08 -19.01 7.25
N ALA A 99 15.18 -18.26 7.42
CA ALA A 99 15.58 -17.70 8.71
C ALA A 99 14.54 -16.70 9.26
N VAL A 100 14.01 -15.81 8.41
CA VAL A 100 12.95 -14.86 8.78
C VAL A 100 11.67 -15.57 9.20
N LEU A 101 11.29 -16.63 8.50
CA LEU A 101 10.13 -17.44 8.84
C LEU A 101 10.31 -18.20 10.17
N ALA A 102 11.50 -18.75 10.41
CA ALA A 102 11.81 -19.57 11.58
C ALA A 102 12.01 -18.73 12.85
N GLN A 103 12.64 -17.56 12.75
CA GLN A 103 13.02 -16.75 13.93
C GLN A 103 11.88 -15.91 14.51
N GLY A 104 10.72 -15.85 13.86
CA GLY A 104 9.58 -15.09 14.37
C GLY A 104 9.88 -13.59 14.54
N MET A 105 10.59 -12.97 13.60
CA MET A 105 10.94 -11.55 13.64
C MET A 105 9.72 -10.68 13.95
N SER A 106 9.91 -9.65 14.74
CA SER A 106 8.84 -8.82 15.31
C SER A 106 8.07 -7.95 14.28
N GLY A 107 8.60 -7.79 13.08
CA GLY A 107 7.96 -6.97 12.03
C GLY A 107 6.83 -7.70 11.31
N ASN A 108 5.71 -7.01 11.11
CA ASN A 108 4.59 -7.53 10.33
C ASN A 108 4.72 -7.25 8.82
N LEU A 109 5.49 -6.26 8.47
CA LEU A 109 5.78 -5.85 7.09
C LEU A 109 7.29 -5.90 6.90
N LEU A 110 7.78 -6.79 6.07
CA LEU A 110 9.20 -6.99 5.82
C LEU A 110 9.49 -7.00 4.32
N SER A 111 10.69 -6.60 3.94
CA SER A 111 11.18 -6.70 2.58
C SER A 111 12.58 -7.28 2.59
N ILE A 112 12.85 -8.27 1.74
CA ILE A 112 14.17 -8.88 1.58
C ILE A 112 14.75 -8.40 0.26
N ARG A 113 15.86 -7.64 0.33
CA ARG A 113 16.52 -7.04 -0.83
C ARG A 113 18.04 -7.11 -0.67
N GLY A 114 18.71 -7.63 -1.70
CA GLY A 114 20.17 -7.68 -1.73
C GLY A 114 20.79 -8.36 -0.52
N GLY A 115 20.18 -9.43 -0.01
CA GLY A 115 20.66 -10.16 1.15
C GLY A 115 20.35 -9.51 2.51
N HIS A 116 19.56 -8.44 2.53
CA HIS A 116 19.19 -7.72 3.75
C HIS A 116 17.69 -7.74 3.99
N VAL A 117 17.31 -7.75 5.27
CA VAL A 117 15.92 -7.62 5.70
C VAL A 117 15.64 -6.17 6.07
N TRP A 118 14.60 -5.60 5.47
CA TRP A 118 14.15 -4.23 5.68
C TRP A 118 12.79 -4.21 6.33
N GLU A 119 12.58 -3.28 7.25
CA GLU A 119 11.31 -3.02 7.91
C GLU A 119 10.91 -1.56 7.69
N PRO A 120 9.66 -1.27 7.24
CA PRO A 120 9.21 0.11 7.09
C PRO A 120 9.07 0.77 8.47
N ARG A 121 9.50 2.03 8.56
CA ARG A 121 9.34 2.85 9.75
C ARG A 121 8.82 4.23 9.39
N LEU A 122 7.91 4.74 10.19
CA LEU A 122 7.50 6.12 10.11
C LEU A 122 8.66 7.03 10.55
N SER A 123 9.00 7.98 9.70
CA SER A 123 9.97 9.03 10.00
C SER A 123 9.39 10.39 9.62
N GLY A 124 9.94 11.46 10.18
CA GLY A 124 9.59 12.83 9.75
C GLY A 124 9.85 13.00 8.24
N ALA A 125 8.95 13.68 7.55
CA ALA A 125 9.13 13.99 6.14
C ALA A 125 10.41 14.82 5.94
N ARG A 126 11.24 14.41 4.98
CA ARG A 126 12.37 15.24 4.54
C ARG A 126 11.83 16.39 3.69
N GLU A 127 12.44 17.59 3.79
CA GLU A 127 12.13 18.71 2.91
C GLU A 127 12.12 18.26 1.45
N ARG A 128 10.97 18.43 0.82
CA ARG A 128 10.80 18.12 -0.60
C ARG A 128 11.37 19.27 -1.42
N ARG A 129 12.09 18.97 -2.50
CA ARG A 129 12.44 19.96 -3.50
C ARG A 129 11.17 20.62 -4.04
N GLU A 130 11.24 21.91 -4.38
CA GLU A 130 10.17 22.65 -5.02
C GLU A 130 9.73 21.95 -6.32
N GLU A 131 8.73 21.13 -6.23
CA GLU A 131 8.01 20.63 -7.39
C GLU A 131 6.83 21.57 -7.66
N LYS A 132 6.49 21.79 -8.92
CA LYS A 132 5.29 22.53 -9.27
C LYS A 132 4.07 21.89 -8.59
N PRO A 133 3.14 22.69 -8.07
CA PRO A 133 1.95 22.15 -7.44
C PRO A 133 1.13 21.33 -8.43
N ARG A 134 0.68 20.18 -7.99
CA ARG A 134 -0.10 19.23 -8.79
C ARG A 134 -1.31 18.73 -8.02
N ALA A 135 -2.39 18.45 -8.71
CA ALA A 135 -3.54 17.75 -8.15
C ALA A 135 -3.74 16.41 -8.85
N LEU A 136 -4.25 15.45 -8.09
CA LEU A 136 -4.76 14.22 -8.65
C LEU A 136 -6.20 14.46 -9.10
N VAL A 137 -6.47 14.29 -10.38
CA VAL A 137 -7.77 14.53 -11.00
C VAL A 137 -8.32 13.26 -11.64
N MET A 138 -9.61 13.26 -11.91
CA MET A 138 -10.28 12.18 -12.63
C MET A 138 -10.61 12.64 -14.05
N GLU A 139 -10.03 11.99 -15.05
CA GLU A 139 -10.36 12.20 -16.47
C GLU A 139 -11.46 11.26 -16.99
N GLY A 140 -12.09 10.50 -16.09
CA GLY A 140 -13.12 9.51 -16.42
C GLY A 140 -13.60 8.75 -15.20
N LYS A 141 -13.90 7.47 -15.38
CA LYS A 141 -14.28 6.55 -14.30
C LYS A 141 -13.30 5.40 -14.23
N GLY A 142 -12.99 4.96 -13.03
CA GLY A 142 -12.06 3.87 -12.75
C GLY A 142 -10.66 4.37 -12.39
N LEU A 143 -9.88 3.49 -11.83
CA LEU A 143 -8.52 3.82 -11.34
C LEU A 143 -7.58 4.23 -12.48
N ASP A 144 -7.79 3.73 -13.68
CA ASP A 144 -7.00 4.07 -14.88
C ASP A 144 -7.27 5.50 -15.39
N ALA A 145 -8.33 6.15 -14.89
CA ALA A 145 -8.69 7.52 -15.24
C ALA A 145 -8.08 8.57 -14.30
N LEU A 146 -7.23 8.15 -13.37
CA LEU A 146 -6.49 9.06 -12.49
C LEU A 146 -5.32 9.69 -13.25
N ALA A 147 -5.24 11.02 -13.24
CA ALA A 147 -4.17 11.77 -13.87
C ALA A 147 -3.63 12.86 -12.94
N TRP A 148 -2.39 13.28 -13.19
CA TRP A 148 -1.78 14.41 -12.49
C TRP A 148 -1.93 15.67 -13.32
N GLU A 149 -2.61 16.69 -12.78
CA GLU A 149 -2.74 18.02 -13.39
C GLU A 149 -1.85 19.04 -12.68
N GLU A 150 -1.11 19.85 -13.43
CA GLU A 150 -0.37 20.97 -12.87
C GLU A 150 -1.34 22.07 -12.42
N LEU A 151 -1.21 22.50 -11.17
CA LEU A 151 -2.01 23.60 -10.63
C LEU A 151 -1.32 24.95 -10.80
N THR A 152 -2.10 25.96 -11.14
CA THR A 152 -1.65 27.35 -11.05
C THR A 152 -1.92 27.86 -9.64
N ARG A 153 -0.87 28.25 -8.92
CA ARG A 153 -1.05 28.90 -7.60
C ARG A 153 -1.77 30.22 -7.77
N ARG A 154 -2.76 30.44 -6.92
CA ARG A 154 -3.41 31.73 -6.74
C ARG A 154 -3.20 32.23 -5.31
N ALA A 155 -3.13 33.52 -5.09
CA ALA A 155 -3.12 34.07 -3.74
C ALA A 155 -4.46 33.74 -3.03
N PRO A 156 -4.44 33.41 -1.74
CA PRO A 156 -5.66 33.20 -0.96
C PRO A 156 -6.50 34.47 -0.93
N GLY A 157 -7.81 34.32 -1.02
CA GLY A 157 -8.79 35.41 -0.88
C GLY A 157 -9.08 35.72 0.59
N GLU A 158 -10.01 36.66 0.81
CA GLU A 158 -10.45 37.00 2.16
C GLU A 158 -11.09 35.80 2.86
N GLY A 159 -10.60 35.44 4.04
CA GLY A 159 -11.05 34.25 4.79
C GLY A 159 -10.48 32.91 4.31
N GLU A 160 -9.60 32.92 3.31
CA GLU A 160 -8.88 31.74 2.83
C GLU A 160 -7.45 31.72 3.36
N VAL A 161 -6.88 30.54 3.44
CA VAL A 161 -5.46 30.33 3.72
C VAL A 161 -4.86 29.41 2.67
N GLU A 162 -3.61 29.61 2.32
CA GLU A 162 -2.84 28.67 1.52
C GLU A 162 -2.12 27.68 2.44
N VAL A 163 -2.20 26.39 2.11
CA VAL A 163 -1.54 25.34 2.87
C VAL A 163 -0.55 24.62 1.99
N ALA A 164 0.71 24.62 2.38
CA ALA A 164 1.71 23.72 1.81
C ALA A 164 1.47 22.32 2.37
N VAL A 165 0.86 21.45 1.56
CA VAL A 165 0.50 20.10 1.96
C VAL A 165 1.76 19.26 2.11
N GLU A 166 1.98 18.69 3.31
CA GLU A 166 3.11 17.83 3.64
C GLU A 166 2.72 16.34 3.67
N ALA A 167 1.45 16.07 3.95
CA ALA A 167 0.90 14.72 3.98
C ALA A 167 -0.56 14.71 3.54
N SER A 168 -0.99 13.64 2.92
CA SER A 168 -2.37 13.40 2.53
C SER A 168 -2.71 11.94 2.82
N SER A 169 -3.94 11.67 3.23
CA SER A 169 -4.45 10.32 3.40
C SER A 169 -5.41 9.94 2.28
N LEU A 170 -5.52 8.64 2.03
CA LEU A 170 -6.49 8.08 1.12
C LEU A 170 -7.68 7.59 1.94
N ASN A 171 -8.86 8.17 1.68
CA ASN A 171 -10.10 7.78 2.33
C ASN A 171 -10.91 6.82 1.47
N PHE A 172 -11.75 6.02 2.11
CA PHE A 172 -12.71 5.18 1.38
C PHE A 172 -13.61 5.98 0.44
N ARG A 173 -13.93 7.22 0.80
CA ARG A 173 -14.62 8.17 -0.07
C ARG A 173 -13.87 8.39 -1.38
N ASP A 174 -12.56 8.60 -1.34
CA ASP A 174 -11.72 8.83 -2.52
C ASP A 174 -11.73 7.61 -3.44
N VAL A 175 -11.71 6.41 -2.85
CA VAL A 175 -11.83 5.15 -3.60
C VAL A 175 -13.19 5.05 -4.29
N MET A 176 -14.29 5.35 -3.58
CA MET A 176 -15.63 5.35 -4.17
C MET A 176 -15.75 6.36 -5.31
N MET A 177 -15.14 7.54 -5.14
CA MET A 177 -15.10 8.58 -6.16
C MET A 177 -14.34 8.08 -7.40
N ALA A 178 -13.17 7.50 -7.23
CA ALA A 178 -12.37 6.94 -8.31
C ALA A 178 -13.10 5.82 -9.06
N MET A 179 -13.81 4.96 -8.33
CA MET A 179 -14.63 3.91 -8.93
C MET A 179 -15.93 4.41 -9.58
N GLY A 180 -16.29 5.68 -9.41
CA GLY A 180 -17.51 6.27 -9.95
C GLY A 180 -18.80 5.80 -9.27
N ILE A 181 -18.70 5.29 -8.05
CA ILE A 181 -19.84 4.83 -7.23
C ILE A 181 -20.23 5.82 -6.13
N TYR A 182 -19.48 6.90 -5.96
CA TYR A 182 -19.81 7.94 -5.00
C TYR A 182 -21.05 8.71 -5.44
N PRO A 183 -22.09 8.87 -4.57
CA PRO A 183 -23.29 9.62 -4.91
C PRO A 183 -23.02 11.13 -4.86
N GLY A 184 -22.81 11.74 -6.01
CA GLY A 184 -22.57 13.18 -6.14
C GLY A 184 -21.61 13.54 -7.25
N ALA A 185 -21.47 14.84 -7.52
CA ALA A 185 -20.48 15.34 -8.46
C ALA A 185 -19.07 15.23 -7.82
N VAL A 186 -18.17 14.59 -8.54
CA VAL A 186 -16.76 14.49 -8.16
C VAL A 186 -15.97 15.56 -8.91
N THR A 187 -15.38 16.49 -8.19
CA THR A 187 -14.58 17.57 -8.78
C THR A 187 -13.08 17.38 -8.50
N ALA A 188 -12.73 16.70 -7.42
CA ALA A 188 -11.34 16.42 -7.04
C ALA A 188 -11.29 15.20 -6.13
N ILE A 189 -10.15 14.53 -6.11
CA ILE A 189 -9.81 13.45 -5.18
C ILE A 189 -8.92 14.03 -4.07
N GLY A 190 -9.08 13.49 -2.86
CA GLY A 190 -8.38 13.95 -1.67
C GLY A 190 -9.27 14.84 -0.82
N SER A 191 -9.59 14.35 0.36
CA SER A 191 -10.45 15.07 1.32
C SER A 191 -9.71 15.44 2.59
N ASP A 192 -8.57 14.80 2.84
CA ASP A 192 -7.76 15.04 4.04
C ASP A 192 -6.32 15.36 3.69
N GLY A 193 -5.77 16.30 4.42
CA GLY A 193 -4.38 16.68 4.29
C GLY A 193 -3.87 17.35 5.57
N ALA A 194 -2.59 17.30 5.76
CA ALA A 194 -1.88 18.04 6.78
C ALA A 194 -0.74 18.83 6.14
N GLY A 195 -0.47 20.02 6.66
CA GLY A 195 0.56 20.89 6.11
C GLY A 195 0.74 22.15 6.92
N ARG A 196 1.48 23.10 6.37
CA ARG A 196 1.75 24.41 6.97
C ARG A 196 1.02 25.50 6.22
N VAL A 197 0.44 26.43 6.95
CA VAL A 197 -0.09 27.66 6.37
C VAL A 197 1.11 28.52 5.91
N THR A 198 1.05 29.00 4.66
CA THR A 198 2.12 29.80 4.02
C THR A 198 1.67 31.18 3.67
#